data_acadd7d44381d576dd11f9b50f1bfc94
#
_entry.id   acadd7d44381d576dd11f9b50f1bfc94
#
_cell.length_a   1.000
_cell.length_b   1.000
_cell.length_c   1.000
_cell.angle_alpha   90.00
_cell.angle_beta   90.00
_cell.angle_gamma   90.00
#
_symmetry.space_group_name_H-M   'P 1'
#
loop_
_entity.id
_entity.type
_entity.pdbx_description
1 polymer ?
#
loop_
_entity_poly.entity_id
_entity_poly.type
_entity_poly.pdbx_seq_one_letter_code
_entity_poly.pdbx_strand_id
1 'polypeptide(L)'
;MTTETQKHLLELPNAFAELSPLTAFLSGARSAAVEIDCSNVAAMPSRCLQLLLSAEQQWRSEELGFAVTHINVSCRKSLTLLGLEPNRFEDEVTA
;
A
#
# COMPACT_ATOMS: atom_id res chain seq x y z
N MET A 1 -8.11 8.28 23.55
CA MET A 1 -7.33 9.06 22.58
C MET A 1 -7.44 8.44 21.21
N THR A 2 -7.71 9.23 20.21
CA THR A 2 -7.86 8.73 18.85
C THR A 2 -6.51 8.58 18.18
N THR A 3 -6.27 7.43 17.57
CA THR A 3 -5.06 7.23 16.79
C THR A 3 -5.32 7.74 15.38
N GLU A 4 -4.53 8.70 14.93
CA GLU A 4 -4.66 9.22 13.59
C GLU A 4 -4.08 8.25 12.58
N THR A 5 -4.76 8.14 11.43
CA THR A 5 -4.24 7.36 10.33
C THR A 5 -3.06 8.10 9.69
N GLN A 6 -1.93 7.43 9.56
CA GLN A 6 -0.77 7.97 8.87
C GLN A 6 -0.90 7.69 7.38
N LYS A 7 -0.72 8.69 6.55
CA LYS A 7 -0.89 8.55 5.12
C LYS A 7 0.43 8.74 4.39
N HIS A 8 0.70 7.87 3.43
CA HIS A 8 1.89 7.95 2.59
C HIS A 8 1.49 7.96 1.13
N LEU A 9 2.00 8.94 0.38
CA LEU A 9 1.82 8.98 -1.06
C LEU A 9 2.94 8.16 -1.70
N LEU A 10 2.57 7.02 -2.27
CA LEU A 10 3.54 6.13 -2.90
C LEU A 10 3.83 6.62 -4.31
N GLU A 11 5.09 6.95 -4.58
CA GLU A 11 5.48 7.47 -5.87
C GLU A 11 6.36 6.45 -6.59
N LEU A 12 5.79 5.80 -7.60
CA LEU A 12 6.49 4.80 -8.39
C LEU A 12 6.31 5.13 -9.87
N PRO A 13 7.12 6.07 -10.40
CA PRO A 13 7.01 6.47 -11.80
C PRO A 13 7.40 5.35 -12.78
N ASN A 14 8.16 4.37 -12.31
CA ASN A 14 8.55 3.22 -13.10
C ASN A 14 8.91 2.04 -12.19
N ALA A 15 9.17 0.88 -12.80
CA ALA A 15 9.41 -0.35 -12.06
C ALA A 15 10.75 -0.36 -11.29
N PHE A 16 11.60 0.62 -11.54
CA PHE A 16 12.91 0.69 -10.89
C PHE A 16 12.95 1.74 -9.78
N ALA A 17 11.81 2.37 -9.47
CA ALA A 17 11.76 3.35 -8.41
C ALA A 17 12.13 2.72 -7.07
N GLU A 18 12.78 3.50 -6.22
CA GLU A 18 13.23 3.01 -4.93
C GLU A 18 12.06 2.85 -3.95
N LEU A 19 12.12 1.84 -3.12
CA LEU A 19 11.11 1.58 -2.10
C LEU A 19 11.53 2.10 -0.72
N SER A 20 12.70 2.73 -0.61
CA SER A 20 13.18 3.24 0.67
C SER A 20 12.21 4.20 1.37
N PRO A 21 11.57 5.13 0.65
CA PRO A 21 10.60 6.00 1.31
C PRO A 21 9.43 5.24 1.90
N LEU A 22 8.93 4.23 1.21
CA LEU A 22 7.83 3.41 1.71
C LEU A 22 8.26 2.61 2.94
N THR A 23 9.45 2.01 2.88
CA THR A 23 9.97 1.24 4.00
C THR A 23 10.17 2.13 5.24
N ALA A 24 10.71 3.33 5.03
CA ALA A 24 10.91 4.28 6.12
C ALA A 24 9.58 4.71 6.73
N PHE A 25 8.58 4.98 5.89
CA PHE A 25 7.26 5.35 6.37
C PHE A 25 6.65 4.23 7.22
N LEU A 26 6.69 3.00 6.73
CA LEU A 26 6.11 1.87 7.46
C LEU A 26 6.82 1.63 8.78
N SER A 27 8.15 1.75 8.81
CA SER A 27 8.90 1.60 10.04
C SER A 27 8.54 2.68 11.06
N GLY A 28 8.28 3.90 10.62
CA GLY A 28 7.94 4.99 11.50
C GLY A 28 6.49 4.98 11.97
N ALA A 29 5.61 4.21 11.30
CA ALA A 29 4.18 4.21 11.59
C ALA A 29 3.72 2.91 12.24
N ARG A 30 4.62 2.18 12.90
CA ARG A 30 4.32 0.83 13.41
C ARG A 30 3.17 0.79 14.43
N SER A 31 2.89 1.86 15.10
CA SER A 31 1.84 1.87 16.14
C SER A 31 0.57 2.56 15.71
N ALA A 32 0.42 2.86 14.44
CA ALA A 32 -0.71 3.62 13.93
C ALA A 32 -1.32 2.94 12.71
N ALA A 33 -2.60 3.19 12.49
CA ALA A 33 -3.24 2.82 11.23
C ALA A 33 -2.56 3.57 10.09
N VAL A 34 -2.46 2.94 8.93
CA VAL A 34 -1.79 3.55 7.77
C VAL A 34 -2.66 3.49 6.53
N GLU A 35 -2.46 4.46 5.67
CA GLU A 35 -3.08 4.50 4.36
C GLU A 35 -1.98 4.75 3.32
N ILE A 36 -1.92 3.88 2.31
CA ILE A 36 -0.96 4.01 1.21
C ILE A 36 -1.73 4.50 -0.02
N ASP A 37 -1.44 5.73 -0.43
CA ASP A 37 -2.10 6.35 -1.59
C ASP A 37 -1.32 5.97 -2.85
N CYS A 38 -1.97 5.30 -3.78
CA CYS A 38 -1.34 4.80 -5.01
C CYS A 38 -1.69 5.61 -6.25
N SER A 39 -2.15 6.85 -6.08
CA SER A 39 -2.53 7.68 -7.24
C SER A 39 -1.35 8.00 -8.15
N ASN A 40 -0.12 7.98 -7.64
CA ASN A 40 1.09 8.25 -8.42
C ASN A 40 1.88 6.98 -8.77
N VAL A 41 1.24 5.82 -8.72
CA VAL A 41 1.90 4.56 -9.07
C VAL A 41 1.59 4.25 -10.53
N ALA A 42 2.60 4.34 -11.39
CA ALA A 42 2.44 4.01 -12.82
C ALA A 42 2.40 2.50 -13.04
N ALA A 43 3.24 1.78 -12.30
CA ALA A 43 3.29 0.32 -12.37
C ALA A 43 3.73 -0.21 -11.02
N MET A 44 3.06 -1.27 -10.55
CA MET A 44 3.37 -1.88 -9.27
C MET A 44 4.41 -2.98 -9.47
N PRO A 45 5.67 -2.81 -9.01
CA PRO A 45 6.64 -3.89 -9.08
C PRO A 45 6.27 -5.02 -8.11
N SER A 46 6.63 -6.26 -8.46
CA SER A 46 6.31 -7.39 -7.60
C SER A 46 6.95 -7.26 -6.21
N ARG A 47 8.17 -6.70 -6.14
CA ARG A 47 8.84 -6.49 -4.85
C ARG A 47 8.08 -5.49 -3.97
N CYS A 48 7.49 -4.47 -4.58
CA CYS A 48 6.68 -3.52 -3.85
C CYS A 48 5.39 -4.16 -3.36
N LEU A 49 4.76 -4.95 -4.23
CA LEU A 49 3.54 -5.66 -3.86
C LEU A 49 3.80 -6.60 -2.68
N GLN A 50 4.91 -7.34 -2.71
CA GLN A 50 5.26 -8.23 -1.60
C GLN A 50 5.45 -7.45 -0.30
N LEU A 51 6.07 -6.29 -0.38
CA LEU A 51 6.23 -5.43 0.79
C LEU A 51 4.88 -4.98 1.34
N LEU A 52 3.97 -4.55 0.47
CA LEU A 52 2.64 -4.12 0.89
C LEU A 52 1.84 -5.27 1.52
N LEU A 53 1.91 -6.45 0.93
CA LEU A 53 1.20 -7.61 1.46
C LEU A 53 1.76 -8.03 2.82
N SER A 54 3.07 -8.00 2.97
CA SER A 54 3.70 -8.31 4.27
C SER A 54 3.32 -7.28 5.32
N ALA A 55 3.31 -6.01 4.94
CA ALA A 55 2.91 -4.94 5.86
C ALA A 55 1.45 -5.08 6.25
N GLU A 56 0.57 -5.38 5.30
CA GLU A 56 -0.84 -5.57 5.59
C GLU A 56 -1.04 -6.67 6.62
N GLN A 57 -0.35 -7.79 6.44
CA GLN A 57 -0.44 -8.90 7.36
C GLN A 57 0.05 -8.51 8.76
N GLN A 58 1.16 -7.76 8.82
CA GLN A 58 1.70 -7.30 10.09
C GLN A 58 0.73 -6.37 10.82
N TRP A 59 0.18 -5.38 10.09
CA TRP A 59 -0.75 -4.43 10.69
C TRP A 59 -2.02 -5.13 11.16
N ARG A 60 -2.53 -6.08 10.40
CA ARG A 60 -3.72 -6.83 10.81
C ARG A 60 -3.46 -7.66 12.05
N SER A 61 -2.27 -8.26 12.17
CA SER A 61 -1.94 -9.04 13.36
C SER A 61 -1.86 -8.17 14.61
N GLU A 62 -1.63 -6.88 14.44
CA GLU A 62 -1.61 -5.92 15.54
C GLU A 62 -2.94 -5.17 15.70
N GLU A 63 -3.94 -5.60 14.96
CA GLU A 63 -5.28 -5.01 14.98
C GLU A 63 -5.28 -3.54 14.59
N LEU A 64 -4.37 -3.16 13.70
CA LEU A 64 -4.26 -1.80 13.18
C LEU A 64 -4.78 -1.75 11.75
N GLY A 65 -5.42 -0.64 11.38
CA GLY A 65 -5.92 -0.46 10.03
C GLY A 65 -4.80 -0.33 9.01
N PHE A 66 -4.96 -0.98 7.87
CA PHE A 66 -4.04 -0.88 6.74
C PHE A 66 -4.87 -0.79 5.48
N ALA A 67 -4.76 0.31 4.76
CA ALA A 67 -5.52 0.54 3.55
C ALA A 67 -4.60 0.97 2.41
N VAL A 68 -4.90 0.51 1.21
CA VAL A 68 -4.25 0.97 -0.02
C VAL A 68 -5.32 1.65 -0.85
N THR A 69 -5.15 2.95 -1.10
CA THR A 69 -6.20 3.78 -1.66
C THR A 69 -5.78 4.40 -2.98
N HIS A 70 -6.75 4.97 -3.70
CA HIS A 70 -6.51 5.72 -4.92
C HIS A 70 -5.73 4.94 -5.97
N ILE A 71 -6.08 3.66 -6.11
CA ILE A 71 -5.42 2.80 -7.09
C ILE A 71 -5.90 3.20 -8.48
N ASN A 72 -5.00 3.75 -9.29
CA ASN A 72 -5.36 4.19 -10.64
C ASN A 72 -5.40 3.00 -11.60
N VAL A 73 -5.86 3.25 -12.83
CA VAL A 73 -6.06 2.19 -13.82
C VAL A 73 -4.76 1.44 -14.14
N SER A 74 -3.66 2.18 -14.28
CA SER A 74 -2.36 1.56 -14.60
C SER A 74 -1.90 0.66 -13.46
N CYS A 75 -2.03 1.12 -12.23
CA CYS A 75 -1.65 0.33 -11.06
C CYS A 75 -2.53 -0.92 -10.95
N ARG A 76 -3.83 -0.76 -11.17
CA ARG A 76 -4.78 -1.88 -11.12
C ARG A 76 -4.42 -2.95 -12.15
N LYS A 77 -4.04 -2.55 -13.36
CA LYS A 77 -3.61 -3.50 -14.37
C LYS A 77 -2.36 -4.26 -13.94
N SER A 78 -1.42 -3.55 -13.31
CA SER A 78 -0.22 -4.20 -12.78
C SER A 78 -0.56 -5.25 -11.74
N LEU A 79 -1.48 -4.94 -10.83
CA LEU A 79 -1.90 -5.88 -9.78
C LEU A 79 -2.53 -7.13 -10.40
N THR A 80 -3.36 -6.94 -11.42
CA THR A 80 -3.99 -8.07 -12.13
C THR A 80 -2.93 -8.95 -12.78
N LEU A 81 -1.93 -8.35 -13.43
CA LEU A 81 -0.85 -9.10 -14.06
C LEU A 81 -0.01 -9.88 -13.04
N LEU A 82 0.06 -9.39 -11.81
CA LEU A 82 0.79 -10.06 -10.73
C LEU A 82 -0.07 -11.11 -10.02
N GLY A 83 -1.29 -11.33 -10.48
CA GLY A 83 -2.14 -12.38 -9.94
C GLY A 83 -3.09 -11.95 -8.83
N LEU A 84 -3.18 -10.66 -8.54
CA LEU A 84 -4.11 -10.19 -7.53
C LEU A 84 -5.45 -9.85 -8.15
N GLU A 85 -6.50 -10.01 -7.35
CA GLU A 85 -7.81 -9.54 -7.76
C GLU A 85 -7.80 -8.01 -7.80
N PRO A 86 -8.46 -7.40 -8.80
CA PRO A 86 -8.41 -5.95 -8.98
C PRO A 86 -8.89 -5.16 -7.77
N ASN A 87 -9.78 -5.72 -6.96
CA ASN A 87 -10.34 -5.03 -5.81
C ASN A 87 -9.76 -5.52 -4.49
N ARG A 88 -8.63 -6.22 -4.53
CA ARG A 88 -8.04 -6.80 -3.32
C ARG A 88 -7.81 -5.76 -2.23
N PHE A 89 -7.24 -4.62 -2.60
CA PHE A 89 -6.97 -3.55 -1.64
C PHE A 89 -8.15 -2.59 -1.48
N GLU A 90 -9.03 -2.53 -2.45
CA GLU A 90 -10.18 -1.64 -2.38
C GLU A 90 -11.16 -2.07 -1.31
N ASP A 91 -11.23 -3.35 -0.99
CA ASP A 91 -12.07 -3.85 0.08
C ASP A 91 -11.68 -3.24 1.42
N GLU A 92 -10.41 -2.88 1.58
CA GLU A 92 -9.92 -2.25 2.79
C GLU A 92 -10.45 -0.82 2.92
N VAL A 93 -10.67 -0.15 1.80
CA VAL A 93 -11.09 1.25 1.77
C VAL A 93 -12.58 1.38 2.05
N THR A 94 -13.36 0.42 1.60
CA THR A 94 -14.81 0.47 1.72
C THR A 94 -15.33 0.02 3.07
N ALA A 95 -14.47 -0.52 3.88
CA ALA A 95 -14.84 -1.04 5.19
C ALA A 95 -15.27 0.04 6.18
#